data_25757b90eeb1570a2455993d99516754
#
_entry.id   25757b90eeb1570a2455993d99516754
#
_cell.length_a   1.000
_cell.length_b   1.000
_cell.length_c   1.000
_cell.angle_alpha   90.00
_cell.angle_beta   90.00
_cell.angle_gamma   90.00
#
_symmetry.space_group_name_H-M   'P 1'
#
loop_
_entity.id
_entity.type
_entity.pdbx_description
1 polymer ?
#
loop_
_entity_poly.entity_id
_entity_poly.type
_entity_poly.pdbx_seq_one_letter_code
_entity_poly.pdbx_strand_id
1 'polypeptide(L)'
;RDVERSRGLGDVYKRQIKLITGVYAQTYGQDPLVEEVRKMTDDFAERTGRRPRILVAKMGQDGHDRGAKVVSSAYADLGFDVDVGPLFQTPEETAKMAIENDVHMIGMSSLAAGHKVLLPALVEELAKQGRPDILVFCGGVIPAQDYDFLREHGAVAIFGPGTNIPEASKEIMEALNEQYAD
;
A
#
# COMPACT_ATOMS: atom_id res chain seq x y z
N ARG A 1 -27.67 -10.94 -13.10
CA ARG A 1 -27.98 -9.56 -12.64
C ARG A 1 -26.88 -8.97 -11.75
N ASP A 2 -26.23 -9.77 -10.89
CA ASP A 2 -25.15 -9.27 -10.00
C ASP A 2 -23.82 -9.04 -10.73
N VAL A 3 -23.56 -9.74 -11.83
CA VAL A 3 -22.34 -9.60 -12.64
C VAL A 3 -22.32 -8.28 -13.42
N GLU A 4 -23.48 -7.77 -13.85
CA GLU A 4 -23.57 -6.48 -14.56
C GLU A 4 -23.37 -5.27 -13.62
N ARG A 5 -23.82 -5.36 -12.36
CA ARG A 5 -23.60 -4.34 -11.35
C ARG A 5 -22.12 -4.23 -10.95
N SER A 6 -21.43 -5.36 -10.85
CA SER A 6 -20.00 -5.37 -10.52
C SER A 6 -19.13 -4.83 -11.66
N ARG A 7 -19.55 -5.01 -12.91
CA ARG A 7 -18.87 -4.43 -14.08
C ARG A 7 -19.01 -2.91 -14.13
N GLY A 8 -20.20 -2.37 -13.84
CA GLY A 8 -20.44 -0.92 -13.82
C GLY A 8 -19.64 -0.18 -12.75
N LEU A 9 -19.51 -0.75 -11.54
CA LEU A 9 -18.71 -0.19 -10.46
C LEU A 9 -17.20 -0.26 -10.77
N GLY A 10 -16.74 -1.32 -11.40
CA GLY A 10 -15.36 -1.45 -11.83
C GLY A 10 -14.97 -0.44 -12.92
N ASP A 11 -15.88 -0.14 -13.83
CA ASP A 11 -15.63 0.84 -14.90
C ASP A 11 -15.68 2.29 -14.41
N VAL A 12 -16.56 2.61 -13.45
CA VAL A 12 -16.60 3.92 -12.80
C VAL A 12 -15.34 4.12 -11.97
N TYR A 13 -14.90 3.11 -11.25
CA TYR A 13 -13.66 3.15 -10.46
C TYR A 13 -12.43 3.30 -11.35
N LYS A 14 -12.35 2.57 -12.46
CA LYS A 14 -11.29 2.70 -13.46
C LYS A 14 -11.27 4.07 -14.13
N ARG A 15 -12.42 4.68 -14.37
CA ARG A 15 -12.50 6.04 -14.92
C ARG A 15 -12.05 7.10 -13.93
N GLN A 16 -12.42 6.98 -12.66
CA GLN A 16 -11.95 7.88 -11.61
C GLN A 16 -10.44 7.78 -11.39
N ILE A 17 -9.90 6.59 -11.42
CA ILE A 17 -8.45 6.37 -11.36
C ILE A 17 -7.77 7.04 -12.56
N LYS A 18 -8.29 6.89 -13.77
CA LYS A 18 -7.71 7.55 -14.97
C LYS A 18 -7.66 9.07 -14.89
N LEU A 19 -8.66 9.70 -14.26
CA LEU A 19 -8.69 11.15 -14.10
C LEU A 19 -7.66 11.67 -13.09
N ILE A 20 -7.44 10.91 -12.02
CA ILE A 20 -6.45 11.24 -10.98
C ILE A 20 -5.03 10.91 -11.45
N THR A 21 -4.86 9.82 -12.18
CA THR A 21 -3.58 9.42 -12.78
C THR A 21 -3.06 10.43 -13.79
N GLY A 22 -3.94 11.12 -14.50
CA GLY A 22 -3.54 12.18 -15.42
C GLY A 22 -2.79 13.33 -14.76
N VAL A 23 -3.17 13.71 -13.55
CA VAL A 23 -2.52 14.79 -12.79
C VAL A 23 -1.16 14.33 -12.25
N TYR A 24 -1.08 13.11 -11.74
CA TYR A 24 0.17 12.55 -11.22
C TYR A 24 1.17 12.26 -12.36
N ALA A 25 0.69 11.72 -13.46
CA ALA A 25 1.49 11.46 -14.64
C ALA A 25 2.05 12.75 -15.27
N GLN A 26 1.31 13.85 -15.20
CA GLN A 26 1.82 15.16 -15.66
C GLN A 26 2.95 15.69 -14.77
N THR A 27 2.88 15.43 -13.46
CA THR A 27 3.88 15.90 -12.50
C THR A 27 5.16 15.06 -12.50
N TYR A 28 5.04 13.75 -12.68
CA TYR A 28 6.15 12.80 -12.59
C TYR A 28 6.39 11.97 -13.86
N GLY A 29 5.66 12.24 -14.93
CA GLY A 29 5.65 11.42 -16.15
C GLY A 29 6.98 11.33 -16.91
N GLN A 30 7.96 12.15 -16.55
CA GLN A 30 9.31 12.14 -17.14
C GLN A 30 10.38 11.67 -16.16
N ASP A 31 10.00 11.24 -14.96
CA ASP A 31 10.94 10.71 -13.99
C ASP A 31 11.37 9.30 -14.41
N PRO A 32 12.68 9.05 -14.65
CA PRO A 32 13.18 7.71 -14.96
C PRO A 32 12.82 6.67 -13.92
N LEU A 33 12.65 7.08 -12.68
CA LEU A 33 12.30 6.20 -11.57
C LEU A 33 10.87 5.65 -11.70
N VAL A 34 9.93 6.41 -12.27
CA VAL A 34 8.58 5.95 -12.55
C VAL A 34 8.61 4.79 -13.54
N GLU A 35 9.38 4.90 -14.62
CA GLU A 35 9.53 3.83 -15.60
C GLU A 35 10.23 2.60 -15.00
N GLU A 36 11.22 2.81 -14.16
CA GLU A 36 11.91 1.72 -13.44
C GLU A 36 10.95 0.94 -12.55
N VAL A 37 10.12 1.64 -11.75
CA VAL A 37 9.13 1.00 -10.88
C VAL A 37 8.05 0.27 -11.69
N ARG A 38 7.57 0.87 -12.77
CA ARG A 38 6.61 0.21 -13.68
C ARG A 38 7.17 -1.08 -14.25
N LYS A 39 8.42 -1.07 -14.63
CA LYS A 39 9.11 -2.28 -15.09
C LYS A 39 9.20 -3.33 -14.00
N MET A 40 9.52 -2.94 -12.77
CA MET A 40 9.57 -3.85 -11.63
C MET A 40 8.21 -4.50 -11.37
N THR A 41 7.13 -3.74 -11.41
CA THR A 41 5.77 -4.27 -11.21
C THR A 41 5.33 -5.16 -12.37
N ASP A 42 5.65 -4.81 -13.60
CA ASP A 42 5.38 -5.64 -14.78
C ASP A 42 6.16 -6.96 -14.73
N ASP A 43 7.44 -6.92 -14.41
CA ASP A 43 8.29 -8.11 -14.27
C ASP A 43 7.80 -9.03 -13.15
N PHE A 44 7.35 -8.45 -12.04
CA PHE A 44 6.75 -9.21 -10.94
C PHE A 44 5.46 -9.91 -11.39
N ALA A 45 4.59 -9.19 -12.12
CA ALA A 45 3.34 -9.75 -12.64
C ALA A 45 3.59 -10.91 -13.63
N GLU A 46 4.58 -10.75 -14.49
CA GLU A 46 4.98 -11.79 -15.46
C GLU A 46 5.53 -13.02 -14.75
N ARG A 47 6.37 -12.83 -13.74
CA ARG A 47 7.02 -13.90 -13.01
C ARG A 47 6.08 -14.64 -12.05
N THR A 48 5.17 -13.95 -11.38
CA THR A 48 4.29 -14.52 -10.35
C THR A 48 2.86 -14.78 -10.81
N GLY A 49 2.45 -14.23 -11.96
CA GLY A 49 1.12 -14.38 -12.51
C GLY A 49 0.12 -13.30 -12.09
N ARG A 50 0.50 -12.37 -11.21
CA ARG A 50 -0.35 -11.24 -10.83
C ARG A 50 0.49 -10.04 -10.39
N ARG A 51 -0.09 -8.86 -10.53
CA ARG A 51 0.55 -7.62 -10.09
C ARG A 51 0.70 -7.58 -8.57
N PRO A 52 1.74 -6.89 -8.06
CA PRO A 52 1.85 -6.69 -6.62
C PRO A 52 0.64 -5.91 -6.12
N ARG A 53 0.03 -6.38 -5.04
CA ARG A 53 -1.21 -5.84 -4.49
C ARG A 53 -0.98 -5.24 -3.11
N ILE A 54 -1.44 -4.01 -2.94
CA ILE A 54 -1.29 -3.24 -1.70
C ILE A 54 -2.67 -2.98 -1.12
N LEU A 55 -2.82 -3.20 0.19
CA LEU A 55 -3.94 -2.67 0.96
C LEU A 55 -3.50 -1.37 1.64
N VAL A 56 -4.12 -0.26 1.30
CA VAL A 56 -3.94 1.01 2.01
C VAL A 56 -4.89 1.01 3.20
N ALA A 57 -4.33 0.85 4.39
CA ALA A 57 -5.08 0.70 5.63
C ALA A 57 -5.21 2.03 6.37
N LYS A 58 -6.42 2.30 6.84
CA LYS A 58 -6.77 3.48 7.63
C LYS A 58 -7.19 3.01 9.03
N MET A 59 -6.21 2.70 9.86
CA MET A 59 -6.46 2.22 11.22
C MET A 59 -6.54 3.38 12.21
N GLY A 60 -7.31 3.17 13.28
CA GLY A 60 -7.41 4.13 14.36
C GLY A 60 -8.33 5.31 14.03
N GLN A 61 -8.01 6.48 14.58
CA GLN A 61 -8.87 7.67 14.51
C GLN A 61 -8.49 8.64 13.39
N ASP A 62 -7.86 8.16 12.33
CA ASP A 62 -7.52 9.01 11.20
C ASP A 62 -8.73 9.18 10.27
N GLY A 63 -9.38 10.34 10.36
CA GLY A 63 -10.50 10.72 9.50
C GLY A 63 -10.10 11.32 8.15
N HIS A 64 -8.80 11.40 7.83
CA HIS A 64 -8.32 12.06 6.62
C HIS A 64 -8.30 11.11 5.43
N ASP A 65 -9.31 11.22 4.58
CA ASP A 65 -9.47 10.38 3.39
C ASP A 65 -8.65 10.85 2.17
N ARG A 66 -8.30 12.13 2.10
CA ARG A 66 -7.60 12.73 0.95
C ARG A 66 -6.21 12.13 0.70
N GLY A 67 -5.41 11.98 1.75
CA GLY A 67 -4.06 11.44 1.64
C GLY A 67 -4.04 10.02 1.11
N ALA A 68 -4.95 9.18 1.59
CA ALA A 68 -5.07 7.81 1.15
C ALA A 68 -5.48 7.69 -0.32
N LYS A 69 -6.36 8.57 -0.81
CA LYS A 69 -6.77 8.59 -2.22
C LYS A 69 -5.62 8.98 -3.14
N VAL A 70 -4.86 10.00 -2.79
CA VAL A 70 -3.70 10.45 -3.56
C VAL A 70 -2.64 9.35 -3.63
N VAL A 71 -2.31 8.76 -2.49
CA VAL A 71 -1.31 7.69 -2.38
C VAL A 71 -1.76 6.45 -3.17
N SER A 72 -3.03 6.06 -3.02
CA SER A 72 -3.59 4.91 -3.74
C SER A 72 -3.55 5.09 -5.25
N SER A 73 -3.87 6.29 -5.74
CA SER A 73 -3.82 6.60 -7.16
C SER A 73 -2.39 6.59 -7.70
N ALA A 74 -1.45 7.09 -6.92
CA ALA A 74 -0.04 7.08 -7.27
C ALA A 74 0.52 5.65 -7.38
N TYR A 75 0.20 4.79 -6.43
CA TYR A 75 0.60 3.38 -6.50
C TYR A 75 -0.05 2.66 -7.69
N ALA A 76 -1.31 2.91 -7.96
CA ALA A 76 -2.01 2.33 -9.12
C ALA A 76 -1.33 2.73 -10.44
N ASP A 77 -0.88 3.98 -10.54
CA ASP A 77 -0.13 4.49 -11.71
C ASP A 77 1.21 3.76 -11.91
N LEU A 78 1.84 3.35 -10.83
CA LEU A 78 3.11 2.64 -10.86
C LEU A 78 2.97 1.15 -11.13
N GLY A 79 1.74 0.66 -11.30
CA GLY A 79 1.46 -0.72 -11.68
C GLY A 79 1.04 -1.64 -10.54
N PHE A 80 0.82 -1.10 -9.34
CA PHE A 80 0.28 -1.88 -8.23
C PHE A 80 -1.23 -2.03 -8.35
N ASP A 81 -1.76 -3.17 -7.93
CA ASP A 81 -3.17 -3.31 -7.63
C ASP A 81 -3.41 -2.78 -6.21
N VAL A 82 -4.35 -1.85 -6.05
CA VAL A 82 -4.54 -1.15 -4.78
C VAL A 82 -5.96 -1.35 -4.28
N ASP A 83 -6.06 -1.85 -3.05
CA ASP A 83 -7.29 -1.85 -2.27
C ASP A 83 -7.21 -0.76 -1.20
N VAL A 84 -8.32 -0.11 -0.90
CA VAL A 84 -8.40 0.90 0.17
C VAL A 84 -9.34 0.38 1.25
N GLY A 85 -8.83 0.26 2.46
CA GLY A 85 -9.61 -0.15 3.61
C GLY A 85 -10.55 0.96 4.09
N PRO A 86 -11.64 0.59 4.79
CA PRO A 86 -12.53 1.56 5.40
C PRO A 86 -11.84 2.32 6.53
N LEU A 87 -12.42 3.47 6.92
CA LEU A 87 -11.95 4.25 8.05
C LEU A 87 -12.09 3.47 9.37
N PHE A 88 -11.23 3.77 10.31
CA PHE A 88 -11.31 3.27 11.69
C PHE A 88 -11.20 1.75 11.87
N GLN A 89 -10.58 1.06 10.92
CA GLN A 89 -10.33 -0.37 11.09
C GLN A 89 -9.43 -0.66 12.30
N THR A 90 -9.71 -1.77 12.97
CA THR A 90 -8.80 -2.34 13.97
C THR A 90 -7.69 -3.13 13.27
N PRO A 91 -6.56 -3.39 13.95
CA PRO A 91 -5.53 -4.28 13.39
C PRO A 91 -6.05 -5.66 12.99
N GLU A 92 -6.95 -6.24 13.77
CA GLU A 92 -7.60 -7.53 13.46
C GLU A 92 -8.41 -7.47 12.17
N GLU A 93 -9.24 -6.43 12.01
CA GLU A 93 -10.05 -6.23 10.80
C GLU A 93 -9.17 -5.97 9.57
N THR A 94 -8.11 -5.19 9.73
CA THR A 94 -7.16 -4.90 8.66
C THR A 94 -6.43 -6.16 8.20
N ALA A 95 -5.95 -6.97 9.14
CA ALA A 95 -5.30 -8.24 8.83
C ALA A 95 -6.25 -9.19 8.11
N LYS A 96 -7.49 -9.30 8.58
CA LYS A 96 -8.51 -10.13 7.95
C LYS A 96 -8.80 -9.70 6.51
N MET A 97 -8.97 -8.40 6.28
CA MET A 97 -9.19 -7.87 4.93
C MET A 97 -8.00 -8.13 4.00
N ALA A 98 -6.78 -7.93 4.51
CA ALA A 98 -5.56 -8.21 3.76
C ALA A 98 -5.47 -9.67 3.32
N ILE A 99 -5.83 -10.58 4.19
CA ILE A 99 -5.82 -12.03 3.92
C ILE A 99 -6.92 -12.41 2.93
N GLU A 100 -8.13 -11.90 3.12
CA GLU A 100 -9.26 -12.15 2.22
C GLU A 100 -8.99 -11.64 0.80
N ASN A 101 -8.34 -10.49 0.67
CA ASN A 101 -7.96 -9.91 -0.61
C ASN A 101 -6.64 -10.47 -1.15
N ASP A 102 -5.95 -11.28 -0.37
CA ASP A 102 -4.66 -11.89 -0.72
C ASP A 102 -3.64 -10.85 -1.19
N VAL A 103 -3.47 -9.78 -0.42
CA VAL A 103 -2.52 -8.72 -0.73
C VAL A 103 -1.08 -9.16 -0.43
N HIS A 104 -0.13 -8.57 -1.12
CA HIS A 104 1.30 -8.80 -0.86
C HIS A 104 1.80 -7.93 0.30
N MET A 105 1.21 -6.76 0.48
CA MET A 105 1.64 -5.80 1.49
C MET A 105 0.51 -4.87 1.93
N ILE A 106 0.71 -4.31 3.12
CA ILE A 106 -0.20 -3.34 3.73
C ILE A 106 0.57 -2.04 3.94
N GLY A 107 0.05 -0.96 3.38
CA GLY A 107 0.53 0.39 3.67
C GLY A 107 -0.32 1.03 4.76
N MET A 108 0.29 1.28 5.91
CA MET A 108 -0.36 1.90 7.05
C MET A 108 -0.06 3.40 7.07
N SER A 109 -1.11 4.21 7.11
CA SER A 109 -0.99 5.66 7.28
C SER A 109 -1.09 6.02 8.76
N SER A 110 -0.24 6.93 9.23
CA SER A 110 -0.25 7.41 10.60
C SER A 110 -0.21 8.93 10.65
N LEU A 111 -1.25 9.55 11.19
CA LEU A 111 -1.33 10.99 11.44
C LEU A 111 -1.36 11.35 12.93
N ALA A 112 -1.70 10.41 13.81
CA ALA A 112 -1.99 10.67 15.22
C ALA A 112 -1.09 9.87 16.18
N ALA A 113 0.16 9.64 15.83
CA ALA A 113 1.13 8.92 16.66
C ALA A 113 0.70 7.50 17.09
N GLY A 114 -0.32 6.93 16.44
CA GLY A 114 -0.81 5.57 16.73
C GLY A 114 0.05 4.45 16.17
N HIS A 115 1.02 4.76 15.34
CA HIS A 115 1.86 3.78 14.66
C HIS A 115 2.63 2.85 15.61
N LYS A 116 3.07 3.33 16.76
CA LYS A 116 3.77 2.52 17.77
C LYS A 116 2.93 1.42 18.38
N VAL A 117 1.62 1.61 18.43
CA VAL A 117 0.66 0.63 18.95
C VAL A 117 0.08 -0.21 17.83
N LEU A 118 -0.31 0.44 16.74
CA LEU A 118 -1.06 -0.19 15.65
C LEU A 118 -0.19 -1.08 14.76
N LEU A 119 1.06 -0.69 14.49
CA LEU A 119 1.92 -1.50 13.63
C LEU A 119 2.29 -2.84 14.28
N PRO A 120 2.80 -2.90 15.53
CA PRO A 120 3.07 -4.19 16.17
C PRO A 120 1.82 -5.06 16.28
N ALA A 121 0.67 -4.46 16.58
CA ALA A 121 -0.59 -5.18 16.67
C ALA A 121 -1.01 -5.77 15.32
N LEU A 122 -0.83 -5.04 14.22
CA LEU A 122 -1.12 -5.53 12.88
C LEU A 122 -0.21 -6.70 12.49
N VAL A 123 1.09 -6.58 12.72
CA VAL A 123 2.06 -7.64 12.43
C VAL A 123 1.73 -8.90 13.25
N GLU A 124 1.39 -8.74 14.51
CA GLU A 124 0.97 -9.84 15.37
C GLU A 124 -0.32 -10.51 14.85
N GLU A 125 -1.31 -9.73 14.44
CA GLU A 125 -2.57 -10.26 13.89
C GLU A 125 -2.35 -11.03 12.59
N LEU A 126 -1.49 -10.54 11.71
CA LEU A 126 -1.13 -11.26 10.49
C LEU A 126 -0.50 -12.62 10.79
N ALA A 127 0.38 -12.68 11.78
CA ALA A 127 0.99 -13.94 12.22
C ALA A 127 -0.05 -14.87 12.83
N LYS A 128 -0.93 -14.37 13.71
CA LYS A 128 -2.02 -15.16 14.31
C LYS A 128 -2.96 -15.76 13.28
N GLN A 129 -3.26 -15.02 12.23
CA GLN A 129 -4.17 -15.44 11.15
C GLN A 129 -3.48 -16.28 10.07
N GLY A 130 -2.20 -16.60 10.24
CA GLY A 130 -1.46 -17.53 9.39
C GLY A 130 -0.79 -16.90 8.17
N ARG A 131 -0.66 -15.57 8.11
CA ARG A 131 -0.04 -14.86 6.99
C ARG A 131 1.06 -13.88 7.45
N PRO A 132 2.12 -14.36 8.13
CA PRO A 132 3.25 -13.52 8.52
C PRO A 132 4.09 -13.05 7.33
N ASP A 133 3.86 -13.60 6.15
CA ASP A 133 4.53 -13.24 4.89
C ASP A 133 4.08 -11.90 4.31
N ILE A 134 2.89 -11.40 4.70
CA ILE A 134 2.41 -10.10 4.22
C ILE A 134 3.28 -8.99 4.80
N LEU A 135 3.90 -8.21 3.93
CA LEU A 135 4.77 -7.12 4.32
C LEU A 135 3.96 -5.92 4.82
N VAL A 136 4.49 -5.19 5.79
CA VAL A 136 3.86 -3.98 6.33
C VAL A 136 4.84 -2.81 6.21
N PHE A 137 4.37 -1.70 5.67
CA PHE A 137 5.12 -0.45 5.65
C PHE A 137 4.28 0.69 6.22
N CYS A 138 4.95 1.71 6.72
CA CYS A 138 4.32 2.87 7.34
C CYS A 138 4.60 4.14 6.55
N GLY A 139 3.60 4.99 6.45
CA GLY A 139 3.73 6.33 5.88
C GLY A 139 3.00 7.37 6.72
N GLY A 140 3.27 8.63 6.47
CA GLY A 140 2.62 9.74 7.13
C GLY A 140 3.56 10.53 8.05
N VAL A 141 3.01 11.14 9.08
CA VAL A 141 3.78 11.96 10.02
C VAL A 141 4.40 11.07 11.10
N ILE A 142 5.60 10.56 10.82
CA ILE A 142 6.32 9.66 11.72
C ILE A 142 7.62 10.33 12.15
N PRO A 143 7.82 10.58 13.47
CA PRO A 143 9.08 11.10 13.95
C PRO A 143 10.24 10.15 13.66
N ALA A 144 11.39 10.70 13.26
CA ALA A 144 12.57 9.90 12.93
C ALA A 144 13.03 9.02 14.11
N GLN A 145 12.82 9.47 15.33
CA GLN A 145 13.12 8.71 16.56
C GLN A 145 12.33 7.40 16.68
N ASP A 146 11.19 7.28 15.99
CA ASP A 146 10.35 6.08 16.04
C ASP A 146 10.70 5.06 14.94
N TYR A 147 11.57 5.39 14.01
CA TYR A 147 11.90 4.54 12.86
C TYR A 147 12.50 3.20 13.28
N ASP A 148 13.47 3.22 14.19
CA ASP A 148 14.11 1.98 14.67
C ASP A 148 13.10 1.07 15.39
N PHE A 149 12.24 1.65 16.22
CA PHE A 149 11.16 0.91 16.89
C PHE A 149 10.25 0.22 15.88
N LEU A 150 9.81 0.92 14.84
CA LEU A 150 8.91 0.37 13.82
C LEU A 150 9.58 -0.74 13.02
N ARG A 151 10.84 -0.57 12.66
CA ARG A 151 11.61 -1.61 11.94
C ARG A 151 11.81 -2.86 12.77
N GLU A 152 12.11 -2.70 14.06
CA GLU A 152 12.23 -3.82 15.00
C GLU A 152 10.93 -4.59 15.18
N HIS A 153 9.78 -3.92 15.01
CA HIS A 153 8.46 -4.51 15.15
C HIS A 153 7.82 -4.96 13.84
N GLY A 154 8.56 -4.96 12.75
CA GLY A 154 8.17 -5.59 11.50
C GLY A 154 7.88 -4.67 10.31
N ALA A 155 8.09 -3.35 10.42
CA ALA A 155 7.98 -2.47 9.28
C ALA A 155 9.14 -2.69 8.31
N VAL A 156 8.84 -3.00 7.05
CA VAL A 156 9.87 -3.20 6.01
C VAL A 156 10.34 -1.89 5.41
N ALA A 157 9.51 -0.85 5.50
CA ALA A 157 9.84 0.48 5.02
C ALA A 157 9.05 1.53 5.80
N ILE A 158 9.60 2.73 5.93
CA ILE A 158 8.99 3.84 6.65
C ILE A 158 9.19 5.11 5.83
N PHE A 159 8.10 5.82 5.55
CA PHE A 159 8.10 7.01 4.70
C PHE A 159 7.55 8.20 5.48
N GLY A 160 8.42 9.18 5.73
CA GLY A 160 8.05 10.43 6.38
C GLY A 160 7.31 11.39 5.46
N PRO A 161 6.92 12.59 5.99
CA PRO A 161 6.30 13.63 5.18
C PRO A 161 7.22 14.06 4.03
N GLY A 162 6.64 14.27 2.85
CA GLY A 162 7.39 14.71 1.68
C GLY A 162 8.17 13.61 0.97
N THR A 163 8.00 12.35 1.35
CA THR A 163 8.64 11.23 0.66
C THR A 163 8.14 11.14 -0.78
N ASN A 164 9.07 10.98 -1.70
CA ASN A 164 8.77 10.77 -3.11
C ASN A 164 8.16 9.37 -3.29
N ILE A 165 6.94 9.28 -3.83
CA ILE A 165 6.22 8.01 -3.98
C ILE A 165 6.93 7.03 -4.92
N PRO A 166 7.50 7.43 -6.08
CA PRO A 166 8.32 6.52 -6.87
C PRO A 166 9.51 5.92 -6.11
N GLU A 167 10.23 6.70 -5.30
CA GLU A 167 11.33 6.19 -4.48
C GLU A 167 10.82 5.20 -3.42
N ALA A 168 9.72 5.53 -2.76
CA ALA A 168 9.06 4.66 -1.79
C ALA A 168 8.63 3.34 -2.45
N SER A 169 8.04 3.43 -3.63
CA SER A 169 7.57 2.27 -4.39
C SER A 169 8.71 1.36 -4.82
N LYS A 170 9.85 1.94 -5.20
CA LYS A 170 11.06 1.16 -5.52
C LYS A 170 11.54 0.38 -4.30
N GLU A 171 11.62 1.02 -3.14
CA GLU A 171 12.03 0.37 -1.89
C GLU A 171 11.07 -0.78 -1.52
N ILE A 172 9.78 -0.57 -1.65
CA ILE A 172 8.75 -1.59 -1.42
C ILE A 172 8.94 -2.77 -2.38
N MET A 173 9.15 -2.49 -3.67
CA MET A 173 9.35 -3.55 -4.67
C MET A 173 10.64 -4.33 -4.45
N GLU A 174 11.70 -3.68 -4.02
CA GLU A 174 12.95 -4.36 -3.66
C GLU A 174 12.74 -5.34 -2.50
N ALA A 175 12.02 -4.91 -1.46
CA ALA A 175 11.68 -5.77 -0.32
C ALA A 175 10.80 -6.95 -0.76
N LEU A 176 9.81 -6.71 -1.61
CA LEU A 176 8.92 -7.76 -2.12
C LEU A 176 9.67 -8.74 -3.03
N ASN A 177 10.52 -8.25 -3.91
CA ASN A 177 11.34 -9.10 -4.79
C ASN A 177 12.31 -9.96 -3.99
N GLU A 178 12.88 -9.44 -2.91
CA GLU A 178 13.75 -10.22 -2.02
C GLU A 178 12.99 -11.38 -1.39
N GLN A 179 11.75 -11.15 -0.93
CA GLN A 179 10.91 -12.19 -0.35
C GLN A 179 10.50 -13.26 -1.38
N TYR A 180 10.25 -12.88 -2.63
CA TYR A 180 9.85 -13.77 -3.70
C TYR A 180 11.02 -14.21 -4.61
N ALA A 181 12.25 -13.91 -4.22
CA ALA A 181 13.44 -14.41 -4.91
C ALA A 181 13.65 -15.89 -4.55
N ASP A 182 13.78 -16.71 -5.56
CA ASP A 182 14.14 -18.13 -5.43
C ASP A 182 15.65 -18.32 -5.58
#